data_6030ab6f986a9bd11f445a7c455869aa
#
_entry.id   6030ab6f986a9bd11f445a7c455869aa
#
_cell.length_a   1.000
_cell.length_b   1.000
_cell.length_c   1.000
_cell.angle_alpha   90.00
_cell.angle_beta   90.00
_cell.angle_gamma   90.00
#
_symmetry.space_group_name_H-M   'P 1'
#
loop_
_entity.id
_entity.type
_entity.pdbx_description
1 polymer ?
#
loop_
_entity_poly.entity_id
_entity_poly.type
_entity_poly.pdbx_seq_one_letter_code
_entity_poly.pdbx_strand_id
1 'polypeptide(L)'
;MSLCHCCLGELLAWAFLSLMLLLSKVQGDCGRPVTPRYATPKNDLKDSYAAGSVVQYHCIPGYENIPGTTPSVRCLDPNWSAAPVFCRARKCRSPDLENGRITSPGDLALGSEITFTCDHGYRLVGQKNSRCIVTGVTVDWSGAIPYCQAILCYPPPKIAHGRHSGEDDGEYTYGSSVTYRCDAGFSLIGSASISCSVKANGVDGEWKPNAPECKDVKCKRPTIPNGMVASVFQAEYVYDNVIKIVCDAGYTLLGSEHIKCGADNSWKPAVPTCAKGIFTTTTTTTVTPGSKKNETIGSAQSPDGAGPKDEPESSKTLGIALGIVVAGIAVVAAAILFAMKYKDFLKSGEPEPQPSFHASSHKDFPLEVK
;
A
#
# COMPACT_ATOMS: atom_id res chain seq x y z
N MET A 1 -79.07 16.49 -73.57
CA MET A 1 -78.20 15.57 -72.80
C MET A 1 -76.97 16.35 -72.34
N SER A 2 -77.11 17.25 -71.37
CA SER A 2 -75.93 18.06 -70.92
C SER A 2 -75.93 18.33 -69.38
N LEU A 3 -76.61 17.52 -68.61
CA LEU A 3 -76.67 17.71 -67.16
C LEU A 3 -75.97 16.62 -66.31
N CYS A 4 -75.27 15.65 -66.96
CA CYS A 4 -74.68 14.53 -66.18
C CYS A 4 -73.19 14.60 -65.90
N HIS A 5 -72.46 15.59 -66.49
CA HIS A 5 -71.01 15.70 -66.31
C HIS A 5 -70.59 16.52 -65.09
N CYS A 6 -71.47 17.50 -64.63
CA CYS A 6 -71.16 18.29 -63.49
C CYS A 6 -71.31 17.49 -62.14
N CYS A 7 -72.35 16.59 -62.06
CA CYS A 7 -72.58 15.84 -60.86
C CYS A 7 -71.51 14.75 -60.61
N LEU A 8 -70.94 14.18 -61.69
CA LEU A 8 -69.90 13.16 -61.56
C LEU A 8 -68.59 13.75 -61.08
N GLY A 9 -68.26 14.98 -61.50
CA GLY A 9 -67.05 15.70 -61.06
C GLY A 9 -67.11 16.09 -59.56
N GLU A 10 -68.27 16.52 -59.10
CA GLU A 10 -68.45 16.87 -57.65
C GLU A 10 -68.38 15.59 -56.78
N LEU A 11 -69.02 14.47 -57.18
CA LEU A 11 -68.95 13.24 -56.43
C LEU A 11 -67.54 12.66 -56.34
N LEU A 12 -66.75 12.74 -57.43
CA LEU A 12 -65.34 12.33 -57.44
C LEU A 12 -64.50 13.29 -56.57
N ALA A 13 -64.73 14.59 -56.57
CA ALA A 13 -64.02 15.55 -55.70
C ALA A 13 -64.30 15.28 -54.22
N TRP A 14 -65.61 15.02 -53.89
CA TRP A 14 -65.94 14.64 -52.48
C TRP A 14 -65.40 13.26 -52.07
N ALA A 15 -65.39 12.28 -53.00
CA ALA A 15 -64.75 10.97 -52.75
C ALA A 15 -63.24 11.09 -52.56
N PHE A 16 -62.57 11.93 -53.39
CA PHE A 16 -61.12 12.23 -53.24
C PHE A 16 -60.85 12.98 -51.94
N LEU A 17 -61.69 13.98 -51.60
CA LEU A 17 -61.54 14.73 -50.34
C LEU A 17 -61.74 13.84 -49.13
N SER A 18 -62.77 12.94 -49.15
CA SER A 18 -62.99 11.95 -48.07
C SER A 18 -61.89 10.93 -48.00
N LEU A 19 -61.36 10.46 -49.12
CA LEU A 19 -60.22 9.53 -49.19
C LEU A 19 -58.96 10.20 -48.66
N MET A 20 -58.68 11.49 -49.01
CA MET A 20 -57.58 12.26 -48.46
C MET A 20 -57.74 12.52 -46.97
N LEU A 21 -58.98 12.74 -46.45
CA LEU A 21 -59.25 12.88 -45.05
C LEU A 21 -59.15 11.53 -44.29
N LEU A 22 -59.39 10.41 -44.94
CA LEU A 22 -59.21 9.06 -44.38
C LEU A 22 -57.71 8.65 -44.38
N LEU A 23 -56.94 9.08 -45.40
CA LEU A 23 -55.51 8.82 -45.53
C LEU A 23 -54.68 9.72 -44.57
N SER A 24 -55.24 10.86 -44.10
CA SER A 24 -54.50 11.80 -43.30
C SER A 24 -54.44 11.45 -41.78
N LYS A 25 -54.92 10.29 -41.34
CA LYS A 25 -54.95 9.88 -39.92
C LYS A 25 -54.59 8.42 -39.68
N VAL A 26 -53.56 7.94 -40.31
CA VAL A 26 -52.84 6.80 -39.76
C VAL A 26 -51.57 7.34 -39.14
N GLN A 27 -51.75 8.19 -38.12
CA GLN A 27 -50.66 8.44 -37.17
C GLN A 27 -50.57 7.14 -36.35
N GLY A 28 -49.53 6.40 -36.56
CA GLY A 28 -49.24 5.22 -35.77
C GLY A 28 -49.03 5.59 -34.31
N ASP A 29 -49.54 4.81 -33.44
CA ASP A 29 -49.30 4.95 -31.98
C ASP A 29 -48.03 4.19 -31.61
N CYS A 30 -47.18 4.78 -30.77
CA CYS A 30 -46.11 4.04 -30.15
C CYS A 30 -46.65 3.18 -29.01
N GLY A 31 -46.25 1.94 -28.94
CA GLY A 31 -46.52 1.10 -27.77
C GLY A 31 -45.76 1.60 -26.51
N ARG A 32 -45.79 0.81 -25.47
CA ARG A 32 -45.12 1.11 -24.21
C ARG A 32 -43.60 1.32 -24.43
N PRO A 33 -42.99 2.40 -23.95
CA PRO A 33 -41.54 2.64 -24.11
C PRO A 33 -40.72 1.70 -23.24
N VAL A 34 -39.53 1.32 -23.72
CA VAL A 34 -38.54 0.60 -22.92
C VAL A 34 -38.00 1.56 -21.84
N THR A 35 -37.99 1.08 -20.59
CA THR A 35 -37.45 1.83 -19.46
C THR A 35 -35.94 1.92 -19.57
N PRO A 36 -35.35 3.13 -19.63
CA PRO A 36 -33.92 3.27 -19.67
C PRO A 36 -33.24 2.75 -18.40
N ARG A 37 -32.00 2.29 -18.53
CA ARG A 37 -31.25 1.73 -17.42
C ARG A 37 -31.08 2.74 -16.28
N TYR A 38 -31.28 2.32 -15.05
CA TYR A 38 -31.19 3.14 -13.83
C TYR A 38 -32.18 4.33 -13.76
N ALA A 39 -33.29 4.21 -14.46
CA ALA A 39 -34.36 5.20 -14.47
C ALA A 39 -35.72 4.60 -14.21
N THR A 40 -36.64 5.41 -13.69
CA THR A 40 -38.05 5.11 -13.57
C THR A 40 -38.86 6.20 -14.24
N PRO A 41 -40.01 5.89 -14.88
CA PRO A 41 -40.89 6.91 -15.45
C PRO A 41 -41.44 7.81 -14.35
N LYS A 42 -41.62 9.10 -14.63
CA LYS A 42 -42.24 10.04 -13.68
C LYS A 42 -43.71 9.77 -13.43
N ASN A 43 -44.41 9.24 -14.45
CA ASN A 43 -45.83 8.90 -14.40
C ASN A 43 -46.01 7.47 -14.84
N ASP A 44 -47.16 6.88 -14.51
CA ASP A 44 -47.51 5.53 -14.95
C ASP A 44 -47.48 5.43 -16.48
N LEU A 45 -46.90 4.37 -16.98
CA LEU A 45 -46.80 4.11 -18.41
C LEU A 45 -48.16 3.60 -18.96
N LYS A 46 -48.59 4.23 -20.06
CA LYS A 46 -49.73 3.81 -20.85
C LYS A 46 -49.32 2.74 -21.85
N ASP A 47 -50.30 1.95 -22.33
CA ASP A 47 -50.05 0.91 -23.34
C ASP A 47 -49.87 1.50 -24.75
N SER A 48 -50.42 2.70 -25.01
CA SER A 48 -50.32 3.40 -26.29
C SER A 48 -50.10 4.91 -26.11
N TYR A 49 -49.34 5.50 -27.01
CA TYR A 49 -48.97 6.93 -27.01
C TYR A 49 -49.05 7.47 -28.44
N ALA A 50 -49.75 8.56 -28.63
CA ALA A 50 -49.82 9.28 -29.89
C ALA A 50 -48.43 9.77 -30.35
N ALA A 51 -48.25 9.81 -31.66
CA ALA A 51 -47.01 10.35 -32.26
C ALA A 51 -46.67 11.73 -31.69
N GLY A 52 -45.36 11.93 -31.37
CA GLY A 52 -44.85 13.14 -30.74
C GLY A 52 -44.96 13.17 -29.22
N SER A 53 -45.66 12.22 -28.59
CA SER A 53 -45.72 12.11 -27.12
C SER A 53 -44.32 11.99 -26.50
N VAL A 54 -44.15 12.55 -25.30
CA VAL A 54 -42.88 12.51 -24.53
C VAL A 54 -43.11 11.85 -23.20
N VAL A 55 -42.32 10.83 -22.88
CA VAL A 55 -42.26 10.21 -21.57
C VAL A 55 -41.01 10.67 -20.85
N GLN A 56 -41.20 11.22 -19.66
CA GLN A 56 -40.12 11.72 -18.79
C GLN A 56 -39.77 10.67 -17.74
N TYR A 57 -38.49 10.64 -17.39
CA TYR A 57 -37.92 9.74 -16.42
C TYR A 57 -37.22 10.50 -15.29
N HIS A 58 -36.92 9.83 -14.20
CA HIS A 58 -36.00 10.26 -13.16
C HIS A 58 -35.08 9.08 -12.81
N CYS A 59 -33.87 9.38 -12.33
CA CYS A 59 -32.94 8.35 -11.93
C CYS A 59 -33.40 7.66 -10.64
N ILE A 60 -33.15 6.36 -10.53
CA ILE A 60 -33.42 5.60 -9.30
C ILE A 60 -32.51 6.06 -8.16
N PRO A 61 -32.84 5.77 -6.88
CA PRO A 61 -31.98 6.07 -5.73
C PRO A 61 -30.54 5.59 -5.95
N GLY A 62 -29.57 6.42 -5.57
CA GLY A 62 -28.15 6.16 -5.79
C GLY A 62 -27.61 6.59 -7.16
N TYR A 63 -28.48 7.07 -8.06
CA TYR A 63 -28.11 7.61 -9.37
C TYR A 63 -28.54 9.07 -9.48
N GLU A 64 -27.86 9.82 -10.36
CA GLU A 64 -28.13 11.23 -10.63
C GLU A 64 -28.16 11.52 -12.12
N ASN A 65 -28.85 12.60 -12.48
CA ASN A 65 -28.91 13.04 -13.87
C ASN A 65 -27.55 13.55 -14.35
N ILE A 66 -27.14 13.12 -15.55
CA ILE A 66 -25.93 13.66 -16.20
C ILE A 66 -26.25 15.08 -16.68
N PRO A 67 -25.49 16.11 -16.26
CA PRO A 67 -25.73 17.47 -16.68
C PRO A 67 -25.76 17.61 -18.23
N GLY A 68 -26.68 18.38 -18.77
CA GLY A 68 -26.83 18.59 -20.22
C GLY A 68 -27.58 17.49 -20.94
N THR A 69 -28.06 16.44 -20.26
CA THR A 69 -28.91 15.40 -20.86
C THR A 69 -30.37 15.60 -20.53
N THR A 70 -31.26 15.20 -21.47
CA THR A 70 -32.70 15.28 -21.28
C THR A 70 -33.23 13.90 -20.91
N PRO A 71 -33.78 13.69 -19.68
CA PRO A 71 -34.27 12.38 -19.24
C PRO A 71 -35.65 12.09 -19.81
N SER A 72 -35.76 11.95 -21.13
CA SER A 72 -37.02 11.69 -21.83
C SER A 72 -36.81 10.92 -23.12
N VAL A 73 -37.86 10.24 -23.56
CA VAL A 73 -37.96 9.63 -24.88
C VAL A 73 -39.19 10.19 -25.57
N ARG A 74 -39.14 10.31 -26.91
CA ARG A 74 -40.22 10.82 -27.76
C ARG A 74 -40.71 9.72 -28.71
N CYS A 75 -42.03 9.63 -28.85
CA CYS A 75 -42.65 8.77 -29.88
C CYS A 75 -42.41 9.36 -31.28
N LEU A 76 -41.74 8.61 -32.16
CA LEU A 76 -41.38 9.00 -33.54
C LEU A 76 -42.19 8.24 -34.60
N ASP A 77 -43.27 7.56 -34.18
CA ASP A 77 -44.19 6.80 -35.05
C ASP A 77 -43.50 5.77 -35.98
N PRO A 78 -43.67 4.47 -35.73
CA PRO A 78 -44.29 3.85 -34.57
C PRO A 78 -43.27 3.59 -33.42
N ASN A 79 -42.05 4.07 -33.55
CA ASN A 79 -40.92 3.76 -32.67
C ASN A 79 -40.61 4.92 -31.71
N TRP A 80 -40.09 4.55 -30.56
CA TRP A 80 -39.54 5.54 -29.62
C TRP A 80 -38.16 6.02 -30.07
N SER A 81 -37.84 7.28 -29.81
CA SER A 81 -36.47 7.79 -29.95
C SER A 81 -35.50 6.94 -29.12
N ALA A 82 -34.23 6.88 -29.55
CA ALA A 82 -33.19 6.27 -28.70
C ALA A 82 -33.20 6.95 -27.32
N ALA A 83 -33.20 6.13 -26.25
CA ALA A 83 -33.05 6.62 -24.90
C ALA A 83 -31.59 6.97 -24.65
N PRO A 84 -31.24 8.26 -24.46
CA PRO A 84 -29.87 8.64 -24.13
C PRO A 84 -29.52 8.09 -22.74
N VAL A 85 -28.24 7.83 -22.49
CA VAL A 85 -27.74 7.56 -21.13
C VAL A 85 -27.76 8.88 -20.37
N PHE A 86 -28.69 9.04 -19.43
CA PHE A 86 -28.85 10.27 -18.64
C PHE A 86 -28.71 10.05 -17.13
N CYS A 87 -28.60 8.80 -16.67
CA CYS A 87 -28.33 8.48 -15.26
C CYS A 87 -26.93 7.94 -15.09
N ARG A 88 -26.19 8.49 -14.14
CA ARG A 88 -24.90 7.97 -13.69
C ARG A 88 -24.94 7.66 -12.20
N ALA A 89 -24.12 6.71 -11.76
CA ALA A 89 -23.97 6.41 -10.34
C ALA A 89 -23.45 7.63 -9.58
N ARG A 90 -24.07 7.94 -8.43
CA ARG A 90 -23.57 8.95 -7.49
C ARG A 90 -22.28 8.45 -6.85
N LYS A 91 -21.46 9.39 -6.40
CA LYS A 91 -20.21 9.13 -5.70
C LYS A 91 -20.37 9.42 -4.21
N CYS A 92 -19.84 8.53 -3.39
CA CYS A 92 -19.66 8.82 -1.97
C CYS A 92 -18.57 9.88 -1.80
N ARG A 93 -18.67 10.67 -0.73
CA ARG A 93 -17.64 11.63 -0.38
C ARG A 93 -16.35 10.89 0.00
N SER A 94 -15.19 11.41 -0.41
CA SER A 94 -13.92 10.90 0.09
C SER A 94 -13.87 11.11 1.62
N PRO A 95 -13.76 10.04 2.42
CA PRO A 95 -13.56 10.21 3.85
C PRO A 95 -12.14 10.69 4.13
N ASP A 96 -11.94 11.22 5.33
CA ASP A 96 -10.62 11.56 5.85
C ASP A 96 -10.21 10.54 6.92
N LEU A 97 -8.91 10.22 7.00
CA LEU A 97 -8.35 9.28 7.96
C LEU A 97 -7.02 9.83 8.48
N GLU A 98 -7.05 10.42 9.66
CA GLU A 98 -5.85 10.90 10.34
C GLU A 98 -4.92 9.72 10.69
N ASN A 99 -3.61 9.92 10.54
CA ASN A 99 -2.58 8.92 10.81
C ASN A 99 -2.78 7.61 10.04
N GLY A 100 -3.28 7.72 8.80
CA GLY A 100 -3.52 6.57 7.96
C GLY A 100 -3.78 6.97 6.50
N ARG A 101 -4.07 5.97 5.69
CA ARG A 101 -4.37 6.15 4.27
C ARG A 101 -5.55 5.29 3.84
N ILE A 102 -6.25 5.78 2.83
CA ILE A 102 -7.39 5.12 2.22
C ILE A 102 -6.96 4.64 0.84
N THR A 103 -7.19 3.37 0.57
CA THR A 103 -6.95 2.78 -0.74
C THR A 103 -8.29 2.51 -1.42
N SER A 104 -8.44 3.02 -2.65
CA SER A 104 -9.60 2.79 -3.50
C SER A 104 -9.16 2.21 -4.84
N PRO A 105 -9.85 1.22 -5.39
CA PRO A 105 -9.53 0.64 -6.71
C PRO A 105 -9.94 1.55 -7.89
N GLY A 106 -10.66 2.67 -7.62
CA GLY A 106 -11.15 3.56 -8.68
C GLY A 106 -11.84 4.80 -8.16
N ASP A 107 -12.86 5.26 -8.89
CA ASP A 107 -13.69 6.34 -8.43
C ASP A 107 -14.62 5.85 -7.30
N LEU A 108 -15.07 6.78 -6.45
CA LEU A 108 -15.88 6.46 -5.27
C LEU A 108 -17.37 6.31 -5.62
N ALA A 109 -17.69 5.74 -6.77
CA ALA A 109 -19.08 5.58 -7.23
C ALA A 109 -19.83 4.53 -6.40
N LEU A 110 -21.15 4.59 -6.44
CA LEU A 110 -22.03 3.59 -5.83
C LEU A 110 -21.55 2.16 -6.14
N GLY A 111 -21.35 1.36 -5.10
CA GLY A 111 -20.82 0.01 -5.17
C GLY A 111 -19.30 -0.12 -5.02
N SER A 112 -18.55 0.99 -5.09
CA SER A 112 -17.09 0.98 -4.83
C SER A 112 -16.80 0.64 -3.39
N GLU A 113 -15.67 -0.04 -3.16
CA GLU A 113 -15.16 -0.40 -1.84
C GLU A 113 -13.83 0.32 -1.58
N ILE A 114 -13.67 0.81 -0.37
CA ILE A 114 -12.43 1.42 0.12
C ILE A 114 -11.86 0.61 1.28
N THR A 115 -10.54 0.64 1.41
CA THR A 115 -9.80 -0.03 2.50
C THR A 115 -9.03 1.00 3.31
N PHE A 116 -9.18 0.95 4.62
CA PHE A 116 -8.49 1.80 5.59
C PHE A 116 -7.22 1.10 6.09
N THR A 117 -6.13 1.83 6.15
CA THR A 117 -4.85 1.33 6.67
C THR A 117 -4.21 2.42 7.50
N CYS A 118 -3.88 2.13 8.77
CA CYS A 118 -3.17 3.08 9.62
C CYS A 118 -1.68 3.08 9.32
N ASP A 119 -1.05 4.21 9.61
CA ASP A 119 0.39 4.38 9.53
C ASP A 119 1.08 3.59 10.65
N HIS A 120 2.39 3.37 10.50
CA HIS A 120 3.17 2.64 11.49
C HIS A 120 3.11 3.36 12.85
N GLY A 121 2.85 2.60 13.92
CA GLY A 121 2.64 3.15 15.25
C GLY A 121 1.18 3.41 15.62
N TYR A 122 0.26 3.16 14.70
CA TYR A 122 -1.18 3.29 14.93
C TYR A 122 -1.92 1.99 14.63
N ARG A 123 -2.98 1.72 15.37
CA ARG A 123 -3.89 0.59 15.16
C ARG A 123 -5.25 1.07 14.66
N LEU A 124 -5.84 0.32 13.75
CA LEU A 124 -7.18 0.61 13.24
C LEU A 124 -8.24 0.26 14.29
N VAL A 125 -9.10 1.21 14.59
CA VAL A 125 -10.29 1.02 15.45
C VAL A 125 -11.52 1.22 14.59
N GLY A 126 -12.25 0.13 14.32
CA GLY A 126 -13.40 0.09 13.43
C GLY A 126 -13.22 -0.90 12.29
N GLN A 127 -14.05 -0.76 11.26
CA GLN A 127 -14.05 -1.66 10.11
C GLN A 127 -12.90 -1.33 9.16
N LYS A 128 -12.23 -2.36 8.65
CA LYS A 128 -11.12 -2.21 7.69
C LYS A 128 -11.61 -1.77 6.31
N ASN A 129 -12.80 -2.18 5.90
CA ASN A 129 -13.36 -1.87 4.59
C ASN A 129 -14.71 -1.19 4.73
N SER A 130 -15.05 -0.34 3.77
CA SER A 130 -16.37 0.26 3.65
C SER A 130 -16.79 0.33 2.18
N ARG A 131 -18.07 0.13 1.91
CA ARG A 131 -18.65 0.15 0.58
C ARG A 131 -19.58 1.35 0.41
N CYS A 132 -19.53 2.00 -0.74
CA CYS A 132 -20.49 3.05 -1.09
C CYS A 132 -21.84 2.44 -1.38
N ILE A 133 -22.85 2.72 -0.56
CA ILE A 133 -24.20 2.16 -0.63
C ILE A 133 -25.26 3.24 -0.77
N VAL A 134 -26.46 2.84 -1.19
CA VAL A 134 -27.62 3.76 -1.20
C VAL A 134 -28.12 3.95 0.23
N THR A 135 -28.28 5.22 0.62
CA THR A 135 -28.86 5.61 1.90
C THR A 135 -30.00 6.62 1.64
N GLY A 136 -31.24 6.14 1.68
CA GLY A 136 -32.40 6.93 1.28
C GLY A 136 -32.36 7.30 -0.20
N VAL A 137 -32.26 8.57 -0.51
CA VAL A 137 -32.18 9.09 -1.90
C VAL A 137 -30.76 9.46 -2.34
N THR A 138 -29.78 9.31 -1.46
CA THR A 138 -28.36 9.61 -1.69
C THR A 138 -27.49 8.37 -1.57
N VAL A 139 -26.18 8.56 -1.50
CA VAL A 139 -25.21 7.49 -1.25
C VAL A 139 -24.33 7.89 -0.08
N ASP A 140 -23.90 6.90 0.71
CA ASP A 140 -22.96 7.06 1.81
C ASP A 140 -22.18 5.78 2.03
N TRP A 141 -21.15 5.83 2.87
CA TRP A 141 -20.34 4.67 3.22
C TRP A 141 -21.09 3.72 4.15
N SER A 142 -20.87 2.41 3.95
CA SER A 142 -21.47 1.34 4.76
C SER A 142 -20.84 1.31 6.16
N GLY A 143 -21.40 2.01 7.11
CA GLY A 143 -20.94 2.06 8.49
C GLY A 143 -20.08 3.29 8.82
N ALA A 144 -19.70 3.40 10.09
CA ALA A 144 -18.88 4.50 10.58
C ALA A 144 -17.46 4.44 10.00
N ILE A 145 -16.91 5.61 9.69
CA ILE A 145 -15.51 5.73 9.29
C ILE A 145 -14.64 5.37 10.51
N PRO A 146 -13.68 4.45 10.35
CA PRO A 146 -12.77 4.07 11.42
C PRO A 146 -11.78 5.20 11.72
N TYR A 147 -11.04 5.05 12.82
CA TYR A 147 -9.94 5.95 13.14
C TYR A 147 -8.67 5.17 13.50
N CYS A 148 -7.52 5.84 13.37
CA CYS A 148 -6.22 5.29 13.73
C CYS A 148 -5.84 5.78 15.11
N GLN A 149 -5.80 4.85 16.06
CA GLN A 149 -5.41 5.10 17.45
C GLN A 149 -3.92 4.85 17.63
N ALA A 150 -3.20 5.77 18.27
CA ALA A 150 -1.80 5.57 18.62
C ALA A 150 -1.63 4.31 19.48
N ILE A 151 -0.61 3.51 19.19
CA ILE A 151 -0.25 2.33 19.98
C ILE A 151 0.43 2.81 21.25
N LEU A 152 -0.07 2.33 22.41
CA LEU A 152 0.42 2.70 23.73
C LEU A 152 1.40 1.65 24.27
N CYS A 153 2.43 2.11 24.98
CA CYS A 153 3.27 1.30 25.84
C CYS A 153 2.83 1.45 27.30
N TYR A 154 2.95 0.39 28.07
CA TYR A 154 2.85 0.48 29.53
C TYR A 154 3.94 1.41 30.06
N PRO A 155 3.81 1.95 31.30
CA PRO A 155 4.86 2.73 31.93
C PRO A 155 6.22 2.02 31.86
N PRO A 156 7.34 2.78 31.72
CA PRO A 156 8.66 2.19 31.60
C PRO A 156 8.99 1.30 32.82
N PRO A 157 9.70 0.17 32.64
CA PRO A 157 10.05 -0.71 33.75
C PRO A 157 10.90 0.02 34.79
N LYS A 158 10.55 -0.11 36.06
CA LYS A 158 11.40 0.35 37.18
C LYS A 158 12.59 -0.58 37.34
N ILE A 159 13.76 -0.01 37.58
CA ILE A 159 15.00 -0.76 37.81
C ILE A 159 15.51 -0.55 39.25
N ALA A 160 16.14 -1.57 39.83
CA ALA A 160 16.77 -1.45 41.12
C ALA A 160 17.99 -0.53 41.06
N HIS A 161 18.19 0.29 42.08
CA HIS A 161 19.31 1.22 42.17
C HIS A 161 19.43 2.22 40.99
N GLY A 162 18.27 2.61 40.42
CA GLY A 162 18.22 3.56 39.35
C GLY A 162 16.84 4.12 39.08
N ARG A 163 16.76 5.08 38.21
CA ARG A 163 15.53 5.77 37.83
C ARG A 163 15.54 6.09 36.34
N HIS A 164 14.36 6.26 35.77
CA HIS A 164 14.18 6.77 34.40
C HIS A 164 13.67 8.21 34.38
N SER A 165 13.77 8.86 33.24
CA SER A 165 13.34 10.25 33.01
C SER A 165 11.82 10.40 32.82
N GLY A 166 11.08 9.31 32.65
CA GLY A 166 9.63 9.34 32.43
C GLY A 166 8.87 9.46 33.74
N GLU A 167 7.62 9.91 33.65
CA GLU A 167 6.68 9.97 34.79
C GLU A 167 6.01 8.59 34.96
N ASP A 168 5.75 8.20 36.22
CA ASP A 168 5.17 6.89 36.55
C ASP A 168 3.75 6.71 35.97
N ASP A 169 2.99 7.81 35.89
CA ASP A 169 1.61 7.85 35.37
C ASP A 169 1.53 8.46 33.95
N GLY A 170 2.68 8.60 33.28
CA GLY A 170 2.75 9.16 31.93
C GLY A 170 2.12 8.27 30.88
N GLU A 171 1.49 8.87 29.87
CA GLU A 171 1.01 8.16 28.70
C GLU A 171 2.15 8.08 27.65
N TYR A 172 2.51 6.85 27.30
CA TYR A 172 3.61 6.58 26.36
C TYR A 172 3.06 5.99 25.06
N THR A 173 3.22 6.74 23.99
CA THR A 173 2.82 6.31 22.65
C THR A 173 4.03 5.79 21.86
N TYR A 174 3.78 5.16 20.74
CA TYR A 174 4.83 4.79 19.79
C TYR A 174 5.79 5.95 19.53
N GLY A 175 7.10 5.67 19.66
CA GLY A 175 8.17 6.67 19.51
C GLY A 175 8.55 7.39 20.80
N SER A 176 7.75 7.33 21.88
CA SER A 176 8.15 7.85 23.19
C SER A 176 9.44 7.20 23.66
N SER A 177 10.36 7.96 24.27
CA SER A 177 11.66 7.48 24.72
C SER A 177 11.94 7.93 26.14
N VAL A 178 12.56 7.05 26.92
CA VAL A 178 13.02 7.38 28.29
C VAL A 178 14.48 7.00 28.45
N THR A 179 15.16 7.74 29.33
CA THR A 179 16.59 7.52 29.64
C THR A 179 16.72 7.10 31.10
N TYR A 180 17.51 6.06 31.33
CA TYR A 180 17.82 5.53 32.67
C TYR A 180 19.13 6.11 33.19
N ARG A 181 19.18 6.26 34.53
CA ARG A 181 20.39 6.62 35.24
C ARG A 181 20.46 5.78 36.53
N CYS A 182 21.65 5.29 36.85
CA CYS A 182 21.89 4.57 38.10
C CYS A 182 22.19 5.54 39.23
N ASP A 183 21.92 5.09 40.46
CA ASP A 183 22.31 5.77 41.65
C ASP A 183 23.85 5.78 41.81
N ALA A 184 24.36 6.66 42.68
CA ALA A 184 25.79 6.77 42.92
C ALA A 184 26.39 5.43 43.37
N GLY A 185 27.49 5.02 42.78
CA GLY A 185 28.18 3.74 43.04
C GLY A 185 27.74 2.56 42.16
N PHE A 186 26.68 2.73 41.38
CA PHE A 186 26.21 1.68 40.46
C PHE A 186 26.53 2.01 39.00
N SER A 187 26.89 0.99 38.26
CA SER A 187 27.16 1.07 36.81
C SER A 187 25.96 0.62 36.01
N LEU A 188 25.63 1.37 34.97
CA LEU A 188 24.54 1.04 34.04
C LEU A 188 25.00 -0.03 33.05
N ILE A 189 24.33 -1.17 33.06
CA ILE A 189 24.58 -2.29 32.16
C ILE A 189 23.43 -2.42 31.17
N GLY A 190 23.72 -2.24 29.90
CA GLY A 190 22.72 -2.24 28.83
C GLY A 190 22.59 -0.88 28.18
N SER A 191 21.46 -0.63 27.51
CA SER A 191 21.17 0.65 26.87
C SER A 191 20.63 1.66 27.87
N ALA A 192 21.21 2.84 27.91
CA ALA A 192 20.72 3.92 28.78
C ALA A 192 19.35 4.47 28.29
N SER A 193 18.99 4.29 27.05
CA SER A 193 17.72 4.76 26.50
C SER A 193 16.93 3.61 25.89
N ILE A 194 15.61 3.60 26.17
CA ILE A 194 14.65 2.70 25.54
C ILE A 194 13.53 3.50 24.93
N SER A 195 12.92 2.96 23.89
CA SER A 195 11.82 3.62 23.17
C SER A 195 10.61 2.69 23.03
N CYS A 196 9.42 3.28 23.08
CA CYS A 196 8.18 2.57 22.81
C CYS A 196 8.12 2.17 21.34
N SER A 197 8.04 0.89 21.06
CA SER A 197 8.02 0.27 19.76
C SER A 197 6.78 -0.61 19.60
N VAL A 198 6.43 -0.97 18.36
CA VAL A 198 5.29 -1.86 18.09
C VAL A 198 5.75 -3.31 18.23
N LYS A 199 4.99 -4.12 18.99
CA LYS A 199 5.19 -5.58 19.04
C LYS A 199 4.94 -6.23 17.67
N ALA A 200 5.44 -7.44 17.50
CA ALA A 200 5.26 -8.23 16.27
C ALA A 200 3.78 -8.47 15.89
N ASN A 201 2.86 -8.38 16.86
CA ASN A 201 1.42 -8.50 16.61
C ASN A 201 0.80 -7.26 15.94
N GLY A 202 1.54 -6.15 15.81
CA GLY A 202 1.10 -4.91 15.18
C GLY A 202 0.04 -4.10 15.94
N VAL A 203 -0.30 -4.51 17.18
CA VAL A 203 -1.42 -3.93 17.97
C VAL A 203 -0.95 -3.34 19.29
N ASP A 204 0.00 -3.99 19.97
CA ASP A 204 0.50 -3.60 21.27
C ASP A 204 1.86 -2.91 21.19
N GLY A 205 2.15 -2.07 22.19
CA GLY A 205 3.46 -1.46 22.37
C GLY A 205 4.38 -2.29 23.27
N GLU A 206 5.68 -2.14 23.07
CA GLU A 206 6.73 -2.68 23.92
C GLU A 206 7.92 -1.74 23.97
N TRP A 207 8.63 -1.76 25.12
CA TRP A 207 9.87 -0.99 25.23
C TRP A 207 11.04 -1.75 24.59
N LYS A 208 11.79 -1.08 23.72
CA LYS A 208 13.00 -1.60 23.06
C LYS A 208 14.14 -0.58 23.10
N PRO A 209 15.39 -1.07 23.27
CA PRO A 209 15.75 -2.40 23.80
C PRO A 209 15.22 -2.64 25.21
N ASN A 210 15.51 -3.78 25.82
CA ASN A 210 15.16 -4.04 27.21
C ASN A 210 15.74 -2.98 28.14
N ALA A 211 15.06 -2.70 29.27
CA ALA A 211 15.55 -1.79 30.28
C ALA A 211 16.92 -2.25 30.79
N PRO A 212 17.84 -1.31 31.11
CA PRO A 212 19.15 -1.65 31.65
C PRO A 212 19.06 -2.12 33.08
N GLU A 213 20.17 -2.63 33.59
CA GLU A 213 20.37 -2.99 34.99
C GLU A 213 21.43 -2.07 35.63
N CYS A 214 21.24 -1.70 36.89
CA CYS A 214 22.25 -1.01 37.68
C CYS A 214 22.95 -2.01 38.61
N LYS A 215 24.26 -2.21 38.36
CA LYS A 215 25.09 -3.18 39.15
C LYS A 215 26.24 -2.48 39.84
N ASP A 216 26.55 -2.93 41.05
CA ASP A 216 27.82 -2.57 41.74
C ASP A 216 28.95 -3.39 41.09
N VAL A 217 29.60 -2.82 40.07
CA VAL A 217 30.69 -3.47 39.33
C VAL A 217 32.03 -2.93 39.79
N LYS A 218 32.86 -3.82 40.31
CA LYS A 218 34.22 -3.51 40.78
C LYS A 218 35.20 -4.58 40.37
N CYS A 219 36.06 -4.25 39.39
CA CYS A 219 37.20 -5.10 39.03
C CYS A 219 38.41 -4.68 39.84
N LYS A 220 39.02 -5.67 40.53
CA LYS A 220 40.30 -5.44 41.20
C LYS A 220 41.43 -5.27 40.23
N ARG A 221 42.43 -4.44 40.60
CA ARG A 221 43.65 -4.31 39.82
C ARG A 221 44.32 -5.67 39.64
N PRO A 222 44.63 -6.11 38.43
CA PRO A 222 45.26 -7.40 38.20
C PRO A 222 46.74 -7.34 38.59
N THR A 223 47.28 -8.43 39.16
CA THR A 223 48.71 -8.64 39.32
C THR A 223 49.22 -9.40 38.13
N ILE A 224 50.28 -8.88 37.49
CA ILE A 224 50.85 -9.47 36.28
C ILE A 224 52.31 -9.75 36.56
N PRO A 225 52.71 -11.04 36.69
CA PRO A 225 54.11 -11.40 36.83
C PRO A 225 54.91 -10.92 35.59
N ASN A 226 56.05 -10.27 35.86
CA ASN A 226 56.97 -9.75 34.80
C ASN A 226 56.26 -8.73 33.88
N GLY A 227 55.33 -7.93 34.39
CA GLY A 227 54.68 -6.88 33.69
C GLY A 227 53.89 -5.97 34.62
N MET A 228 53.29 -4.93 34.05
CA MET A 228 52.55 -3.93 34.78
C MET A 228 51.32 -3.42 34.04
N VAL A 229 50.38 -2.83 34.80
CA VAL A 229 49.32 -2.02 34.27
C VAL A 229 49.85 -0.63 33.98
N ALA A 230 49.86 -0.22 32.71
CA ALA A 230 50.40 1.07 32.24
C ALA A 230 49.44 2.25 32.48
N SER A 231 48.20 2.00 32.92
CA SER A 231 47.18 3.03 33.20
C SER A 231 47.41 3.65 34.59
N VAL A 232 46.79 4.83 34.82
CA VAL A 232 46.80 5.53 36.13
C VAL A 232 46.40 4.55 37.26
N PHE A 233 47.08 4.64 38.40
CA PHE A 233 46.82 3.74 39.51
C PHE A 233 45.43 3.98 40.12
N GLN A 234 44.65 2.89 40.11
CA GLN A 234 43.35 2.78 40.84
C GLN A 234 43.33 1.41 41.55
N ALA A 235 42.82 1.37 42.76
CA ALA A 235 42.64 0.11 43.49
C ALA A 235 41.54 -0.74 42.93
N GLU A 236 40.47 -0.10 42.49
CA GLU A 236 39.28 -0.70 41.88
C GLU A 236 38.89 0.03 40.60
N TYR A 237 38.35 -0.71 39.65
CA TYR A 237 37.88 -0.20 38.39
C TYR A 237 36.39 -0.53 38.23
N VAL A 238 35.60 0.42 37.72
CA VAL A 238 34.17 0.24 37.47
C VAL A 238 33.93 -0.35 36.08
N TYR A 239 32.71 -0.73 35.81
CA TYR A 239 32.30 -1.28 34.53
C TYR A 239 32.79 -0.40 33.36
N ASP A 240 33.22 -1.04 32.29
CA ASP A 240 33.71 -0.44 31.06
C ASP A 240 35.07 0.28 31.16
N ASN A 241 35.67 0.33 32.33
CA ASN A 241 37.05 0.82 32.43
C ASN A 241 38.02 -0.08 31.67
N VAL A 242 38.85 0.50 30.84
CA VAL A 242 39.86 -0.20 30.05
C VAL A 242 41.22 0.08 30.66
N ILE A 243 42.03 -0.97 30.84
CA ILE A 243 43.42 -0.85 31.25
C ILE A 243 44.32 -1.48 30.19
N LYS A 244 45.55 -0.90 30.09
CA LYS A 244 46.63 -1.37 29.21
C LYS A 244 47.65 -2.13 30.01
N ILE A 245 48.04 -3.33 29.51
CA ILE A 245 49.03 -4.21 30.09
C ILE A 245 50.31 -4.10 29.27
N VAL A 246 51.44 -4.00 29.95
CA VAL A 246 52.78 -3.91 29.35
C VAL A 246 53.69 -4.92 30.09
N CYS A 247 54.47 -5.72 29.33
CA CYS A 247 55.44 -6.62 29.90
C CYS A 247 56.78 -5.95 30.12
N ASP A 248 57.52 -6.44 31.09
CA ASP A 248 58.91 -5.99 31.38
C ASP A 248 59.85 -6.34 30.23
N ALA A 249 60.99 -5.66 30.17
CA ALA A 249 61.98 -5.95 29.13
C ALA A 249 62.41 -7.43 29.08
N GLY A 250 62.40 -8.02 27.90
CA GLY A 250 62.69 -9.45 27.70
C GLY A 250 61.54 -10.43 27.86
N TYR A 251 60.31 -9.91 28.09
CA TYR A 251 59.06 -10.69 28.15
C TYR A 251 58.14 -10.29 27.01
N THR A 252 57.42 -11.29 26.51
CA THR A 252 56.43 -11.13 25.45
C THR A 252 55.03 -11.28 26.02
N LEU A 253 54.07 -10.38 25.61
CA LEU A 253 52.67 -10.44 26.03
C LEU A 253 51.95 -11.56 25.31
N LEU A 254 51.35 -12.47 26.07
CA LEU A 254 50.44 -13.49 25.59
C LEU A 254 49.02 -13.16 25.99
N GLY A 255 48.20 -12.75 25.05
CA GLY A 255 46.83 -12.31 25.21
C GLY A 255 46.63 -10.85 24.73
N SER A 256 45.55 -10.21 25.17
CA SER A 256 45.21 -8.87 24.74
C SER A 256 45.97 -7.82 25.58
N GLU A 257 46.53 -6.84 24.91
CA GLU A 257 47.15 -5.67 25.55
C GLU A 257 46.15 -4.82 26.32
N HIS A 258 44.93 -4.71 25.83
CA HIS A 258 43.84 -3.97 26.45
C HIS A 258 42.78 -4.94 26.98
N ILE A 259 42.43 -4.80 28.24
CA ILE A 259 41.38 -5.52 28.89
C ILE A 259 40.39 -4.56 29.57
N LYS A 260 39.12 -4.93 29.56
CA LYS A 260 37.99 -4.12 30.01
C LYS A 260 37.32 -4.77 31.22
N CYS A 261 36.89 -3.96 32.19
CA CYS A 261 36.10 -4.43 33.33
C CYS A 261 34.69 -4.80 32.86
N GLY A 262 34.33 -6.06 32.96
CA GLY A 262 33.04 -6.62 32.56
C GLY A 262 31.97 -6.51 33.65
N ALA A 263 30.70 -6.67 33.28
CA ALA A 263 29.53 -6.62 34.18
C ALA A 263 29.51 -7.70 35.24
N ASP A 264 30.39 -8.69 35.18
CA ASP A 264 30.57 -9.83 36.09
C ASP A 264 31.75 -9.66 37.04
N ASN A 265 32.25 -8.43 37.23
CA ASN A 265 33.42 -8.10 38.03
C ASN A 265 34.72 -8.77 37.57
N SER A 266 34.79 -9.21 36.32
CA SER A 266 35.96 -9.84 35.72
C SER A 266 36.51 -9.04 34.53
N TRP A 267 37.79 -9.22 34.28
CA TRP A 267 38.44 -8.62 33.12
C TRP A 267 38.12 -9.36 31.82
N LYS A 268 37.77 -8.64 30.76
CA LYS A 268 37.43 -9.17 29.42
C LYS A 268 38.30 -8.48 28.34
N PRO A 269 38.99 -9.21 27.47
CA PRO A 269 39.29 -10.64 27.64
C PRO A 269 40.05 -10.91 28.93
N ALA A 270 40.32 -12.17 29.24
CA ALA A 270 41.06 -12.57 30.47
C ALA A 270 42.39 -11.83 30.57
N VAL A 271 42.88 -11.63 31.82
CA VAL A 271 44.15 -10.99 32.11
C VAL A 271 45.30 -11.72 31.36
N PRO A 272 46.08 -11.03 30.52
CA PRO A 272 47.16 -11.63 29.76
C PRO A 272 48.35 -11.99 30.66
N THR A 273 49.24 -12.79 30.15
CA THR A 273 50.48 -13.19 30.82
C THR A 273 51.72 -12.71 30.09
N CYS A 274 52.77 -12.43 30.83
CA CYS A 274 54.07 -12.06 30.30
C CYS A 274 55.02 -13.30 30.35
N ALA A 275 55.30 -13.90 29.19
CA ALA A 275 56.19 -15.04 29.08
C ALA A 275 57.62 -14.57 28.67
N LYS A 276 58.64 -15.19 29.25
CA LYS A 276 60.04 -14.93 28.85
C LYS A 276 60.18 -15.28 27.36
N GLY A 277 60.73 -14.36 26.57
CA GLY A 277 60.85 -14.54 25.12
C GLY A 277 61.66 -15.83 24.84
N ILE A 278 60.97 -16.85 24.34
CA ILE A 278 61.62 -17.95 23.69
C ILE A 278 61.92 -17.43 22.28
N PHE A 279 63.19 -17.01 22.05
CA PHE A 279 63.64 -16.87 20.67
C PHE A 279 63.63 -18.28 20.06
N THR A 280 62.53 -18.65 19.45
CA THR A 280 62.51 -19.80 18.60
C THR A 280 63.38 -19.45 17.40
N THR A 281 64.66 -19.81 17.46
CA THR A 281 65.52 -19.86 16.29
C THR A 281 64.86 -20.86 15.36
N THR A 282 64.12 -20.39 14.40
CA THR A 282 63.64 -21.22 13.32
C THR A 282 64.85 -21.67 12.52
N THR A 283 65.38 -22.84 12.89
CA THR A 283 66.34 -23.54 12.07
C THR A 283 65.60 -23.92 10.79
N THR A 284 65.84 -23.11 9.77
CA THR A 284 65.42 -23.41 8.41
C THR A 284 66.22 -24.64 7.96
N THR A 285 65.60 -25.81 8.09
CA THR A 285 66.10 -27.03 7.43
C THR A 285 65.83 -26.88 5.95
N THR A 286 66.87 -26.48 5.25
CA THR A 286 66.92 -26.46 3.78
C THR A 286 66.81 -27.89 3.27
N VAL A 287 65.80 -28.29 2.60
CA VAL A 287 65.73 -29.44 1.74
C VAL A 287 65.59 -28.92 0.30
N THR A 288 66.72 -28.95 -0.41
CA THR A 288 66.79 -28.91 -1.88
C THR A 288 66.92 -30.38 -2.34
N PRO A 289 66.42 -30.84 -3.48
CA PRO A 289 66.71 -30.23 -4.77
C PRO A 289 65.66 -30.40 -5.89
N GLY A 290 65.83 -29.61 -6.94
CA GLY A 290 65.40 -30.05 -8.26
C GLY A 290 64.79 -29.04 -9.17
N SER A 291 65.66 -28.22 -9.78
CA SER A 291 65.80 -27.88 -11.21
C SER A 291 64.53 -27.81 -12.07
N LYS A 292 64.20 -26.77 -12.74
CA LYS A 292 64.82 -26.13 -13.92
C LYS A 292 63.98 -24.92 -14.40
N LYS A 293 64.73 -23.81 -14.72
CA LYS A 293 64.67 -22.94 -15.90
C LYS A 293 63.34 -22.23 -16.20
N ASN A 294 63.26 -21.00 -16.54
CA ASN A 294 64.11 -19.90 -16.99
C ASN A 294 63.29 -18.64 -16.94
N GLU A 295 63.95 -17.54 -16.61
CA GLU A 295 64.07 -16.24 -17.28
C GLU A 295 62.76 -15.43 -17.43
N THR A 296 62.65 -14.13 -17.20
CA THR A 296 63.62 -13.02 -17.20
C THR A 296 62.92 -11.79 -16.61
N ILE A 297 63.64 -11.09 -15.71
CA ILE A 297 63.80 -9.67 -15.49
C ILE A 297 62.79 -8.67 -16.08
N GLY A 298 62.38 -7.69 -15.25
CA GLY A 298 61.94 -6.42 -15.74
C GLY A 298 61.26 -5.51 -14.70
N SER A 299 62.07 -4.71 -14.10
CA SER A 299 61.85 -3.58 -13.21
C SER A 299 60.79 -2.56 -13.64
N ALA A 300 60.12 -2.01 -12.63
CA ALA A 300 59.89 -0.60 -12.28
C ALA A 300 59.28 0.42 -13.28
N GLN A 301 58.41 1.26 -12.68
CA GLN A 301 58.14 2.68 -12.92
C GLN A 301 56.89 3.09 -13.68
N SER A 302 55.96 3.71 -12.92
CA SER A 302 55.09 4.81 -13.36
C SER A 302 55.95 6.02 -13.73
N PRO A 303 55.51 7.04 -14.53
CA PRO A 303 54.26 7.77 -14.46
C PRO A 303 53.73 8.34 -15.80
N ASP A 304 52.49 8.91 -15.70
CA ASP A 304 51.93 10.04 -16.43
C ASP A 304 51.86 10.12 -17.99
N GLY A 305 50.65 10.49 -18.47
CA GLY A 305 50.54 11.40 -19.58
C GLY A 305 49.58 11.04 -20.73
N ALA A 306 48.40 11.65 -20.70
CA ALA A 306 47.65 12.24 -21.83
C ALA A 306 47.40 11.48 -23.16
N GLY A 307 46.13 11.25 -23.44
CA GLY A 307 45.28 11.46 -24.60
C GLY A 307 45.81 11.23 -26.04
N PRO A 308 44.94 11.38 -27.04
CA PRO A 308 43.84 10.52 -27.43
C PRO A 308 44.08 9.96 -28.87
N LYS A 309 43.27 9.01 -29.34
CA LYS A 309 42.75 8.88 -30.70
C LYS A 309 42.39 7.45 -31.12
N ASP A 310 41.19 7.47 -31.72
CA ASP A 310 40.70 6.75 -32.91
C ASP A 310 40.15 5.32 -32.76
N GLU A 311 38.83 5.31 -33.04
CA GLU A 311 37.87 4.26 -33.39
C GLU A 311 38.39 3.19 -34.39
N PRO A 312 37.70 2.02 -34.47
CA PRO A 312 36.53 2.00 -35.34
C PRO A 312 35.27 1.30 -34.78
N GLU A 313 34.15 1.99 -35.01
CA GLU A 313 32.78 1.52 -35.05
C GLU A 313 32.64 0.21 -35.83
N SER A 314 31.95 -0.78 -35.33
CA SER A 314 31.03 -1.65 -36.05
C SER A 314 30.50 -2.78 -35.13
N SER A 315 29.31 -2.63 -34.57
CA SER A 315 28.32 -3.70 -34.34
C SER A 315 27.09 -3.29 -33.53
N LYS A 316 26.73 -1.99 -33.47
CA LYS A 316 25.50 -1.54 -32.78
C LYS A 316 24.25 -1.41 -33.63
N THR A 317 24.37 -1.48 -34.96
CA THR A 317 23.21 -1.32 -35.87
C THR A 317 22.39 -2.56 -36.10
N LEU A 318 22.94 -3.76 -35.92
CA LEU A 318 22.19 -5.00 -36.15
C LEU A 318 21.24 -5.34 -34.96
N GLY A 319 21.59 -4.95 -33.74
CA GLY A 319 20.75 -5.19 -32.56
C GLY A 319 19.49 -4.32 -32.51
N ILE A 320 19.56 -3.08 -32.99
CA ILE A 320 18.43 -2.15 -32.99
C ILE A 320 17.39 -2.52 -34.06
N ALA A 321 17.82 -2.97 -35.24
CA ALA A 321 16.92 -3.43 -36.28
C ALA A 321 16.15 -4.71 -35.89
N LEU A 322 16.81 -5.67 -35.22
CA LEU A 322 16.13 -6.87 -34.70
C LEU A 322 15.17 -6.53 -33.56
N GLY A 323 15.53 -5.62 -32.69
CA GLY A 323 14.67 -5.15 -31.57
C GLY A 323 13.36 -4.52 -32.05
N ILE A 324 13.42 -3.68 -33.09
CA ILE A 324 12.24 -3.02 -33.66
C ILE A 324 11.31 -4.03 -34.36
N VAL A 325 11.86 -5.01 -35.09
CA VAL A 325 11.07 -6.06 -35.72
C VAL A 325 10.38 -6.96 -34.69
N VAL A 326 11.09 -7.38 -33.63
CA VAL A 326 10.50 -8.20 -32.56
C VAL A 326 9.44 -7.42 -31.77
N ALA A 327 9.67 -6.13 -31.50
CA ALA A 327 8.67 -5.27 -30.86
C ALA A 327 7.44 -5.06 -31.74
N GLY A 328 7.62 -4.88 -33.05
CA GLY A 328 6.53 -4.77 -34.03
C GLY A 328 5.67 -6.05 -34.08
N ILE A 329 6.29 -7.23 -34.12
CA ILE A 329 5.58 -8.51 -34.12
C ILE A 329 4.81 -8.72 -32.79
N ALA A 330 5.39 -8.34 -31.64
CA ALA A 330 4.72 -8.44 -30.35
C ALA A 330 3.48 -7.53 -30.26
N VAL A 331 3.55 -6.31 -30.81
CA VAL A 331 2.40 -5.38 -30.86
C VAL A 331 1.29 -5.91 -31.77
N VAL A 332 1.62 -6.46 -32.92
CA VAL A 332 0.64 -7.06 -33.83
C VAL A 332 0.01 -8.31 -33.21
N ALA A 333 0.79 -9.18 -32.56
CA ALA A 333 0.27 -10.34 -31.86
C ALA A 333 -0.66 -9.96 -30.70
N ALA A 334 -0.29 -8.93 -29.92
CA ALA A 334 -1.13 -8.40 -28.84
C ALA A 334 -2.45 -7.80 -29.38
N ALA A 335 -2.41 -7.09 -30.50
CA ALA A 335 -3.60 -6.53 -31.14
C ALA A 335 -4.54 -7.64 -31.67
N ILE A 336 -4.00 -8.72 -32.23
CA ILE A 336 -4.79 -9.89 -32.68
C ILE A 336 -5.43 -10.61 -31.49
N LEU A 337 -4.67 -10.84 -30.42
CA LEU A 337 -5.19 -11.47 -29.20
C LEU A 337 -6.26 -10.61 -28.52
N PHE A 338 -6.08 -9.28 -28.52
CA PHE A 338 -7.07 -8.33 -28.01
C PHE A 338 -8.34 -8.36 -28.86
N ALA A 339 -8.23 -8.38 -30.20
CA ALA A 339 -9.36 -8.47 -31.10
C ALA A 339 -10.11 -9.80 -30.96
N MET A 340 -9.41 -10.91 -30.76
CA MET A 340 -10.01 -12.22 -30.50
C MET A 340 -10.77 -12.24 -29.15
N LYS A 341 -10.16 -11.76 -28.07
CA LYS A 341 -10.84 -11.62 -26.77
C LYS A 341 -12.01 -10.65 -26.81
N TYR A 342 -11.89 -9.56 -27.56
CA TYR A 342 -12.98 -8.61 -27.74
C TYR A 342 -14.16 -9.20 -28.50
N LYS A 343 -13.88 -10.05 -29.50
CA LYS A 343 -14.89 -10.80 -30.25
C LYS A 343 -15.60 -11.86 -29.40
N ASP A 344 -14.84 -12.52 -28.50
CA ASP A 344 -15.41 -13.48 -27.51
C ASP A 344 -16.24 -12.74 -26.45
N PHE A 345 -15.81 -11.56 -26.02
CA PHE A 345 -16.56 -10.69 -25.09
C PHE A 345 -17.88 -10.20 -25.71
N LEU A 346 -17.89 -9.87 -27.01
CA LEU A 346 -19.13 -9.51 -27.72
C LEU A 346 -20.05 -10.72 -27.94
N LYS A 347 -19.52 -11.93 -27.95
CA LYS A 347 -20.28 -13.16 -28.13
C LYS A 347 -20.87 -13.71 -26.81
N SER A 348 -20.29 -13.32 -25.65
CA SER A 348 -20.76 -13.69 -24.31
C SER A 348 -21.77 -12.71 -23.69
N GLY A 349 -22.29 -11.77 -24.48
CA GLY A 349 -23.31 -10.80 -24.08
C GLY A 349 -24.74 -11.34 -24.08
N GLU A 350 -24.94 -12.60 -23.66
CA GLU A 350 -26.26 -13.12 -23.35
C GLU A 350 -26.64 -12.71 -21.92
N PRO A 351 -27.80 -12.10 -21.68
CA PRO A 351 -28.15 -11.59 -20.36
C PRO A 351 -28.43 -12.73 -19.40
N GLU A 352 -27.68 -12.78 -18.31
CA GLU A 352 -27.91 -13.67 -17.16
C GLU A 352 -29.31 -13.43 -16.55
N PRO A 353 -30.08 -14.46 -16.26
CA PRO A 353 -31.43 -14.31 -15.71
C PRO A 353 -31.39 -13.72 -14.30
N GLN A 354 -32.16 -12.66 -14.09
CA GLN A 354 -32.37 -11.98 -12.82
C GLN A 354 -32.82 -12.93 -11.72
N PRO A 355 -32.30 -12.88 -10.50
CA PRO A 355 -32.88 -13.59 -9.37
C PRO A 355 -34.23 -12.96 -9.00
N SER A 356 -35.27 -13.78 -9.00
CA SER A 356 -36.59 -13.42 -8.52
C SER A 356 -36.56 -13.18 -7.02
N PHE A 357 -36.79 -11.94 -6.59
CA PHE A 357 -37.05 -11.63 -5.20
C PHE A 357 -38.42 -12.11 -4.79
N HIS A 358 -38.47 -13.21 -4.05
CA HIS A 358 -39.67 -13.59 -3.30
C HIS A 358 -39.87 -12.60 -2.16
N ALA A 359 -41.00 -11.89 -2.21
CA ALA A 359 -41.48 -11.09 -1.08
C ALA A 359 -41.84 -12.03 0.06
N SER A 360 -41.04 -12.01 1.14
CA SER A 360 -41.40 -12.68 2.38
C SER A 360 -42.36 -11.82 3.16
N SER A 361 -43.56 -12.36 3.34
CA SER A 361 -44.65 -11.84 4.15
C SER A 361 -44.18 -11.64 5.59
N HIS A 362 -44.32 -10.41 6.08
CA HIS A 362 -44.14 -10.02 7.46
C HIS A 362 -45.24 -10.65 8.31
N LYS A 363 -44.88 -11.57 9.20
CA LYS A 363 -45.76 -12.03 10.29
C LYS A 363 -45.50 -11.17 11.50
N ASP A 364 -46.57 -10.60 12.00
CA ASP A 364 -46.72 -9.78 13.19
C ASP A 364 -46.12 -10.46 14.43
N PHE A 365 -45.34 -9.70 15.21
CA PHE A 365 -44.97 -10.04 16.59
C PHE A 365 -45.81 -9.18 17.54
N PRO A 366 -46.41 -9.75 18.56
CA PRO A 366 -47.15 -8.96 19.56
C PRO A 366 -46.20 -8.33 20.58
N LEU A 367 -46.53 -7.08 20.91
CA LEU A 367 -45.95 -6.32 22.04
C LEU A 367 -46.45 -6.94 23.35
N GLU A 368 -45.56 -7.43 24.20
CA GLU A 368 -45.81 -7.62 25.63
C GLU A 368 -45.16 -6.53 26.43
N VAL A 369 -46.04 -5.81 27.16
CA VAL A 369 -45.70 -4.79 28.16
C VAL A 369 -45.44 -5.51 29.48
N LYS A 370 -44.29 -5.31 30.08
CA LYS A 370 -44.10 -5.28 31.53
C LYS A 370 -42.93 -4.37 31.92
#